data_64e19ebd01085b55dd314bd6dd6e6ea3
#
_entry.id   64e19ebd01085b55dd314bd6dd6e6ea3
#
_cell.length_a   1.000
_cell.length_b   1.000
_cell.length_c   1.000
_cell.angle_alpha   90.00
_cell.angle_beta   90.00
_cell.angle_gamma   90.00
#
_symmetry.space_group_name_H-M   'P 1'
#
loop_
_entity.id
_entity.type
_entity.pdbx_description
1 polymer ?
#
loop_
_entity_poly.entity_id
_entity_poly.type
_entity_poly.pdbx_seq_one_letter_code
_entity_poly.pdbx_strand_id
1 'polypeptide(L)'
;MLFRSAGWLASPILVAYHQLVRLFHRASPKELSLEIDAMSEAMGQDPILLKRGLSLPDTGVFLHGLGSYSIFSFLPPVGCTSVAAKNSSGGFSYGRNLDFAGVGSWDRHPMLYVAHPEAGSKELKHLIIGADGLLFGGITGVNEAGITFAVHQNYSRDISLTGVPMVLIGEMVLRYAHDLQEAEEILKKHRPANLWTFVITDLKKGEARAVESSSRHF
;
A
#
# COMPACT_ATOMS: atom_id res chain seq x y z
N MET A 1 -19.62 -2.58 8.04
CA MET A 1 -20.81 -3.32 8.50
C MET A 1 -20.56 -4.26 9.67
N LEU A 2 -19.38 -4.84 9.83
CA LEU A 2 -19.03 -5.80 10.90
C LEU A 2 -19.11 -5.25 12.35
N PHE A 3 -19.07 -3.95 12.55
CA PHE A 3 -19.02 -3.36 13.90
C PHE A 3 -20.36 -2.79 14.42
N ARG A 4 -21.42 -2.78 13.59
CA ARG A 4 -22.74 -2.30 14.06
C ARG A 4 -23.49 -3.30 14.95
N SER A 5 -23.14 -4.59 14.88
CA SER A 5 -23.81 -5.65 15.61
C SER A 5 -23.13 -6.04 16.94
N ALA A 6 -21.93 -5.56 17.21
CA ALA A 6 -21.15 -5.97 18.39
C ALA A 6 -21.37 -5.11 19.66
N GLY A 7 -22.26 -4.12 19.60
CA GLY A 7 -22.65 -3.30 20.76
C GLY A 7 -21.47 -2.66 21.50
N TRP A 8 -21.58 -2.58 22.83
CA TRP A 8 -20.61 -1.94 23.72
C TRP A 8 -19.19 -2.58 23.70
N LEU A 9 -19.06 -3.87 23.33
CA LEU A 9 -17.76 -4.55 23.22
C LEU A 9 -16.95 -4.10 21.99
N ALA A 10 -17.61 -3.61 20.93
CA ALA A 10 -16.92 -3.12 19.75
C ALA A 10 -16.30 -1.73 19.97
N SER A 11 -16.79 -0.96 20.92
CA SER A 11 -16.34 0.40 21.17
C SER A 11 -14.84 0.47 21.61
N PRO A 12 -14.33 -0.30 22.57
CA PRO A 12 -12.93 -0.27 22.94
C PRO A 12 -12.00 -0.74 21.83
N ILE A 13 -12.40 -1.77 21.08
CA ILE A 13 -11.63 -2.29 19.93
C ILE A 13 -11.55 -1.21 18.83
N LEU A 14 -12.65 -0.55 18.56
CA LEU A 14 -12.72 0.51 17.57
C LEU A 14 -11.86 1.72 17.98
N VAL A 15 -11.88 2.09 19.25
CA VAL A 15 -11.02 3.15 19.79
C VAL A 15 -9.55 2.77 19.65
N ALA A 16 -9.17 1.54 20.04
CA ALA A 16 -7.80 1.07 19.88
C ALA A 16 -7.34 1.06 18.43
N TYR A 17 -8.22 0.63 17.51
CA TYR A 17 -7.95 0.69 16.08
C TYR A 17 -7.76 2.13 15.58
N HIS A 18 -8.61 3.07 16.00
CA HIS A 18 -8.44 4.48 15.68
C HIS A 18 -7.08 5.04 16.13
N GLN A 19 -6.65 4.69 17.33
CA GLN A 19 -5.35 5.15 17.85
C GLN A 19 -4.20 4.55 17.04
N LEU A 20 -4.27 3.27 16.69
CA LEU A 20 -3.27 2.60 15.84
C LEU A 20 -3.17 3.28 14.47
N VAL A 21 -4.29 3.55 13.81
CA VAL A 21 -4.34 4.26 12.52
C VAL A 21 -3.74 5.65 12.62
N ARG A 22 -4.06 6.40 13.69
CA ARG A 22 -3.46 7.72 13.92
C ARG A 22 -1.95 7.66 14.09
N LEU A 23 -1.43 6.62 14.75
CA LEU A 23 0.00 6.42 14.92
C LEU A 23 0.69 6.14 13.58
N PHE A 24 0.16 5.24 12.76
CA PHE A 24 0.69 4.96 11.42
C PHE A 24 0.71 6.22 10.54
N HIS A 25 -0.35 7.03 10.57
CA HIS A 25 -0.44 8.23 9.74
C HIS A 25 0.40 9.42 10.24
N ARG A 26 1.01 9.35 11.43
CA ARG A 26 1.94 10.40 11.90
C ARG A 26 3.22 10.49 11.05
N ALA A 27 3.66 9.38 10.49
CA ALA A 27 4.84 9.29 9.63
C ALA A 27 4.50 9.45 8.14
N SER A 28 3.23 9.61 7.77
CA SER A 28 2.80 9.76 6.39
C SER A 28 3.35 11.03 5.74
N PRO A 29 3.70 10.99 4.45
CA PRO A 29 4.05 12.18 3.70
C PRO A 29 2.95 13.25 3.82
N LYS A 30 3.39 14.51 4.06
CA LYS A 30 2.46 15.60 4.36
C LYS A 30 1.49 15.86 3.20
N GLU A 31 1.97 15.82 1.97
CA GLU A 31 1.18 16.00 0.77
C GLU A 31 0.05 14.97 0.68
N LEU A 32 0.35 13.69 0.89
CA LEU A 32 -0.66 12.63 0.87
C LEU A 32 -1.67 12.74 2.02
N SER A 33 -1.21 13.22 3.18
CA SER A 33 -2.12 13.49 4.31
C SER A 33 -3.11 14.60 3.99
N LEU A 34 -2.67 15.68 3.33
CA LEU A 34 -3.53 16.79 2.89
C LEU A 34 -4.52 16.33 1.82
N GLU A 35 -4.09 15.49 0.88
CA GLU A 35 -4.98 14.93 -0.13
C GLU A 35 -6.06 14.04 0.49
N ILE A 36 -5.70 13.17 1.45
CA ILE A 36 -6.67 12.35 2.19
C ILE A 36 -7.70 13.24 2.89
N ASP A 37 -7.25 14.31 3.52
CA ASP A 37 -8.14 15.23 4.23
C ASP A 37 -9.06 15.98 3.24
N ALA A 38 -8.54 16.48 2.12
CA ALA A 38 -9.31 17.15 1.07
C ALA A 38 -10.35 16.20 0.41
N MET A 39 -9.94 14.96 0.12
CA MET A 39 -10.85 13.95 -0.43
C MET A 39 -11.98 13.61 0.55
N SER A 40 -11.65 13.49 1.83
CA SER A 40 -12.63 13.21 2.87
C SER A 40 -13.65 14.35 2.99
N GLU A 41 -13.18 15.59 2.93
CA GLU A 41 -14.05 16.77 2.91
C GLU A 41 -14.97 16.77 1.69
N ALA A 42 -14.44 16.53 0.49
CA ALA A 42 -15.22 16.45 -0.74
C ALA A 42 -16.30 15.36 -0.72
N MET A 43 -16.04 14.25 -0.03
CA MET A 43 -16.98 13.15 0.16
C MET A 43 -17.93 13.36 1.36
N GLY A 44 -17.78 14.41 2.14
CA GLY A 44 -18.53 14.62 3.38
C GLY A 44 -18.28 13.51 4.42
N GLN A 45 -17.07 12.94 4.46
CA GLN A 45 -16.69 11.85 5.37
C GLN A 45 -15.64 12.29 6.38
N ASP A 46 -15.58 11.61 7.52
CA ASP A 46 -14.49 11.82 8.48
C ASP A 46 -13.18 11.27 7.89
N PRO A 47 -12.09 12.07 7.82
CA PRO A 47 -10.79 11.63 7.32
C PRO A 47 -10.26 10.34 7.94
N ILE A 48 -10.64 10.03 9.18
CA ILE A 48 -10.25 8.79 9.84
C ILE A 48 -10.80 7.55 9.13
N LEU A 49 -11.92 7.65 8.41
CA LEU A 49 -12.49 6.52 7.68
C LEU A 49 -11.62 6.14 6.49
N LEU A 50 -11.14 7.12 5.71
CA LEU A 50 -10.19 6.90 4.63
C LEU A 50 -8.87 6.35 5.18
N LYS A 51 -8.32 6.98 6.20
CA LYS A 51 -7.08 6.55 6.86
C LYS A 51 -7.17 5.11 7.37
N ARG A 52 -8.33 4.69 7.86
CA ARG A 52 -8.59 3.30 8.28
C ARG A 52 -8.57 2.34 7.10
N GLY A 53 -9.21 2.69 5.99
CA GLY A 53 -9.17 1.88 4.76
C GLY A 53 -7.75 1.69 4.25
N LEU A 54 -7.00 2.78 4.14
CA LEU A 54 -5.60 2.78 3.68
C LEU A 54 -4.65 2.01 4.60
N SER A 55 -4.95 1.96 5.91
CA SER A 55 -4.13 1.25 6.91
C SER A 55 -4.59 -0.18 7.18
N LEU A 56 -5.65 -0.65 6.51
CA LEU A 56 -6.19 -1.98 6.80
C LEU A 56 -5.18 -3.11 6.56
N PRO A 57 -4.41 -3.13 5.47
CA PRO A 57 -3.38 -4.14 5.26
C PRO A 57 -2.30 -4.11 6.35
N ASP A 58 -1.80 -2.93 6.68
CA ASP A 58 -0.78 -2.75 7.73
C ASP A 58 -1.29 -3.17 9.10
N THR A 59 -2.55 -2.86 9.41
CA THR A 59 -3.17 -3.27 10.67
C THR A 59 -3.27 -4.79 10.78
N GLY A 60 -3.64 -5.47 9.70
CA GLY A 60 -3.70 -6.94 9.65
C GLY A 60 -2.34 -7.58 9.91
N VAL A 61 -1.30 -7.11 9.22
CA VAL A 61 0.08 -7.60 9.40
C VAL A 61 0.61 -7.27 10.80
N PHE A 62 0.32 -6.07 11.32
CA PHE A 62 0.70 -5.64 12.66
C PHE A 62 0.10 -6.54 13.74
N LEU A 63 -1.20 -6.81 13.69
CA LEU A 63 -1.88 -7.68 14.65
C LEU A 63 -1.36 -9.11 14.58
N HIS A 64 -1.04 -9.60 13.37
CA HIS A 64 -0.39 -10.89 13.21
C HIS A 64 1.00 -10.94 13.86
N GLY A 65 1.78 -9.87 13.71
CA GLY A 65 3.12 -9.73 14.31
C GLY A 65 3.10 -9.67 15.84
N LEU A 66 2.06 -9.10 16.44
CA LEU A 66 1.88 -9.09 17.91
C LEU A 66 1.57 -10.46 18.49
N GLY A 67 0.86 -11.31 17.74
CA GLY A 67 0.41 -12.60 18.24
C GLY A 67 0.64 -13.74 17.27
N SER A 68 1.85 -14.29 17.24
CA SER A 68 2.23 -15.38 16.34
C SER A 68 1.36 -16.66 16.46
N TYR A 69 0.46 -16.72 17.41
CA TYR A 69 -0.47 -17.84 17.66
C TYR A 69 -1.86 -17.36 18.06
N SER A 70 -2.22 -16.13 17.69
CA SER A 70 -3.55 -15.59 17.99
C SER A 70 -4.61 -16.17 17.05
N ILE A 71 -5.88 -15.94 17.38
CA ILE A 71 -7.05 -16.26 16.53
C ILE A 71 -6.92 -15.76 15.09
N PHE A 72 -6.02 -14.82 14.81
CA PHE A 72 -5.71 -14.34 13.45
C PHE A 72 -4.89 -15.32 12.61
N SER A 73 -4.30 -16.37 13.21
CA SER A 73 -3.63 -17.47 12.49
C SER A 73 -4.61 -18.32 11.67
N PHE A 74 -5.92 -18.16 11.87
CA PHE A 74 -6.96 -18.81 11.09
C PHE A 74 -7.37 -18.03 9.84
N LEU A 75 -6.84 -16.81 9.63
CA LEU A 75 -7.02 -16.13 8.34
C LEU A 75 -6.31 -16.97 7.27
N PRO A 76 -6.97 -17.24 6.13
CA PRO A 76 -6.33 -17.98 5.05
C PRO A 76 -5.05 -17.27 4.66
N PRO A 77 -3.99 -18.04 4.33
CA PRO A 77 -2.76 -17.42 3.85
C PRO A 77 -3.08 -16.59 2.62
N VAL A 78 -2.91 -15.28 2.74
CA VAL A 78 -2.98 -14.35 1.62
C VAL A 78 -1.57 -14.22 1.07
N GLY A 79 -1.44 -14.27 -0.24
CA GLY A 79 -0.16 -14.24 -0.90
C GLY A 79 -0.22 -13.38 -2.14
N CYS A 80 0.93 -13.11 -2.69
CA CYS A 80 1.06 -12.41 -3.96
C CYS A 80 2.17 -13.06 -4.76
N THR A 81 2.04 -13.07 -6.07
CA THR A 81 3.07 -13.56 -6.97
C THR A 81 3.42 -12.48 -7.98
N SER A 82 4.70 -12.27 -8.22
CA SER A 82 5.19 -11.37 -9.26
C SER A 82 6.18 -12.10 -10.16
N VAL A 83 6.11 -11.80 -11.44
CA VAL A 83 7.05 -12.30 -12.45
C VAL A 83 7.55 -11.11 -13.28
N ALA A 84 8.85 -10.97 -13.37
CA ALA A 84 9.52 -10.00 -14.22
C ALA A 84 10.44 -10.78 -15.19
N ALA A 85 10.25 -10.63 -16.49
CA ALA A 85 10.99 -11.41 -17.47
C ALA A 85 11.22 -10.65 -18.78
N LYS A 86 12.34 -10.95 -19.44
CA LYS A 86 12.57 -10.56 -20.83
C LYS A 86 11.71 -11.45 -21.72
N ASN A 87 10.98 -10.84 -22.64
CA ASN A 87 10.22 -11.57 -23.64
C ASN A 87 11.10 -11.93 -24.86
N SER A 88 10.59 -12.78 -25.74
CA SER A 88 11.32 -13.25 -26.93
C SER A 88 11.64 -12.15 -27.94
N SER A 89 10.94 -11.03 -27.92
CA SER A 89 11.16 -9.85 -28.76
C SER A 89 12.16 -8.85 -28.17
N GLY A 90 12.78 -9.17 -27.02
CA GLY A 90 13.75 -8.30 -26.34
C GLY A 90 13.11 -7.27 -25.41
N GLY A 91 11.78 -7.19 -25.35
CA GLY A 91 11.07 -6.34 -24.39
C GLY A 91 11.11 -6.94 -22.98
N PHE A 92 10.73 -6.14 -22.00
CA PHE A 92 10.61 -6.57 -20.59
C PHE A 92 9.14 -6.54 -20.17
N SER A 93 8.68 -7.59 -19.52
CA SER A 93 7.31 -7.73 -19.07
C SER A 93 7.25 -7.97 -17.58
N TYR A 94 6.27 -7.38 -16.94
CA TYR A 94 5.97 -7.59 -15.54
C TYR A 94 4.52 -8.05 -15.39
N GLY A 95 4.32 -9.10 -14.63
CA GLY A 95 3.01 -9.65 -14.28
C GLY A 95 2.88 -9.85 -12.78
N ARG A 96 1.65 -9.70 -12.27
CA ARG A 96 1.37 -9.87 -10.85
C ARG A 96 0.02 -10.54 -10.63
N ASN A 97 -0.04 -11.41 -9.62
CA ASN A 97 -1.25 -11.90 -8.99
C ASN A 97 -1.38 -11.33 -7.57
N LEU A 98 -2.55 -10.80 -7.22
CA LEU A 98 -2.86 -10.26 -5.90
C LEU A 98 -3.87 -11.18 -5.21
N ASP A 99 -3.40 -11.94 -4.21
CA ASP A 99 -4.25 -12.79 -3.38
C ASP A 99 -4.43 -12.13 -2.01
N PHE A 100 -5.32 -11.16 -1.95
CA PHE A 100 -5.63 -10.44 -0.72
C PHE A 100 -7.13 -10.52 -0.44
N ALA A 101 -7.47 -10.85 0.80
CA ALA A 101 -8.86 -10.98 1.22
C ALA A 101 -9.57 -9.61 1.20
N GLY A 102 -10.11 -9.21 0.05
CA GLY A 102 -10.84 -7.97 -0.15
C GLY A 102 -12.34 -8.08 0.13
N VAL A 103 -12.81 -9.19 0.69
CA VAL A 103 -14.24 -9.44 0.97
C VAL A 103 -15.12 -9.16 -0.26
N GLY A 104 -14.63 -9.53 -1.45
CA GLY A 104 -15.28 -9.31 -2.74
C GLY A 104 -15.09 -7.92 -3.34
N SER A 105 -14.28 -7.04 -2.76
CA SER A 105 -14.05 -5.69 -3.31
C SER A 105 -13.25 -5.74 -4.61
N TRP A 106 -12.23 -6.62 -4.67
CA TRP A 106 -11.32 -6.73 -5.81
C TRP A 106 -11.96 -7.32 -7.07
N ASP A 107 -12.89 -8.23 -6.91
CA ASP A 107 -13.56 -8.94 -8.00
C ASP A 107 -14.87 -8.28 -8.42
N ARG A 108 -15.57 -7.59 -7.50
CA ARG A 108 -16.81 -6.91 -7.79
C ARG A 108 -16.64 -5.50 -8.33
N HIS A 109 -15.62 -4.80 -7.88
CA HIS A 109 -15.38 -3.40 -8.20
C HIS A 109 -13.90 -3.14 -8.54
N PRO A 110 -13.32 -3.86 -9.53
CA PRO A 110 -11.95 -3.57 -9.98
C PRO A 110 -11.91 -2.18 -10.62
N MET A 111 -10.88 -1.41 -10.34
CA MET A 111 -10.69 -0.08 -10.89
C MET A 111 -9.29 0.13 -11.43
N LEU A 112 -9.22 0.88 -12.52
CA LEU A 112 -7.99 1.45 -13.06
C LEU A 112 -8.03 2.95 -12.84
N TYR A 113 -7.08 3.46 -12.07
CA TYR A 113 -6.89 4.87 -11.88
C TYR A 113 -5.77 5.37 -12.76
N VAL A 114 -6.00 6.45 -13.47
CA VAL A 114 -4.97 7.15 -14.21
C VAL A 114 -4.81 8.54 -13.61
N ALA A 115 -3.71 8.74 -12.92
CA ALA A 115 -3.39 10.03 -12.31
C ALA A 115 -2.73 10.93 -13.37
N HIS A 116 -3.28 12.13 -13.51
CA HIS A 116 -2.76 13.19 -14.35
C HIS A 116 -2.38 14.36 -13.44
N PRO A 117 -1.09 14.50 -13.08
CA PRO A 117 -0.64 15.63 -12.28
C PRO A 117 -0.90 16.97 -12.98
N GLU A 118 -1.03 18.02 -12.18
CA GLU A 118 -1.17 19.38 -12.72
C GLU A 118 0.06 19.78 -13.52
N ALA A 119 -0.15 20.66 -14.53
CA ALA A 119 0.93 21.16 -15.33
C ALA A 119 1.98 21.91 -14.49
N GLY A 120 3.24 21.51 -14.61
CA GLY A 120 4.34 22.04 -13.80
C GLY A 120 4.58 21.32 -12.47
N SER A 121 3.77 20.34 -12.13
CA SER A 121 4.05 19.42 -11.01
C SER A 121 5.31 18.60 -11.30
N LYS A 122 5.99 18.18 -10.24
CA LYS A 122 7.10 17.21 -10.32
C LYS A 122 6.63 15.76 -10.33
N GLU A 123 5.33 15.55 -10.17
CA GLU A 123 4.74 14.23 -10.14
C GLU A 123 4.66 13.63 -11.54
N LEU A 124 4.87 12.32 -11.63
CA LEU A 124 4.74 11.55 -12.84
C LEU A 124 3.29 11.11 -13.05
N LYS A 125 2.83 11.09 -14.30
CA LYS A 125 1.61 10.38 -14.64
C LYS A 125 1.78 8.92 -14.29
N HIS A 126 0.76 8.35 -13.68
CA HIS A 126 0.82 6.94 -13.30
C HIS A 126 -0.55 6.27 -13.37
N LEU A 127 -0.52 4.96 -13.53
CA LEU A 127 -1.67 4.09 -13.52
C LEU A 127 -1.60 3.17 -12.32
N ILE A 128 -2.73 3.03 -11.66
CA ILE A 128 -2.89 2.19 -10.49
C ILE A 128 -3.98 1.16 -10.76
N ILE A 129 -3.72 -0.09 -10.41
CA ILE A 129 -4.70 -1.17 -10.42
C ILE A 129 -5.15 -1.39 -8.98
N GLY A 130 -6.43 -1.18 -8.73
CA GLY A 130 -7.03 -1.26 -7.41
C GLY A 130 -8.48 -1.68 -7.43
N ALA A 131 -9.20 -1.27 -6.42
CA ALA A 131 -10.63 -1.49 -6.28
C ALA A 131 -11.32 -0.19 -5.89
N ASP A 132 -12.63 -0.13 -6.08
CA ASP A 132 -13.45 1.02 -5.69
C ASP A 132 -13.22 1.40 -4.22
N GLY A 133 -13.03 2.70 -3.98
CA GLY A 133 -12.73 3.25 -2.67
C GLY A 133 -11.24 3.23 -2.26
N LEU A 134 -10.35 2.63 -3.05
CA LEU A 134 -8.89 2.71 -2.87
C LEU A 134 -8.32 3.78 -3.81
N LEU A 135 -8.46 5.02 -3.42
CA LEU A 135 -8.09 6.18 -4.24
C LEU A 135 -6.56 6.46 -4.27
N PHE A 136 -5.81 5.82 -3.39
CA PHE A 136 -4.35 5.79 -3.42
C PHE A 136 -3.90 4.36 -3.64
N GLY A 137 -3.13 4.13 -4.67
CA GLY A 137 -3.00 2.82 -5.20
C GLY A 137 -1.66 2.15 -5.10
N GLY A 138 -0.82 2.54 -4.22
CA GLY A 138 0.50 1.95 -4.05
C GLY A 138 0.55 0.43 -3.81
N ILE A 139 -0.48 -0.30 -4.18
CA ILE A 139 -0.49 -1.77 -4.14
C ILE A 139 0.05 -2.34 -5.45
N THR A 140 -0.38 -1.80 -6.60
CA THR A 140 0.08 -2.20 -7.94
C THR A 140 -0.07 -1.03 -8.89
N GLY A 141 0.98 -0.68 -9.60
CA GLY A 141 0.92 0.43 -10.55
C GLY A 141 2.14 0.52 -11.45
N VAL A 142 2.07 1.47 -12.36
CA VAL A 142 3.16 1.84 -13.27
C VAL A 142 3.12 3.33 -13.52
N ASN A 143 4.27 3.98 -13.60
CA ASN A 143 4.37 5.38 -13.97
C ASN A 143 4.90 5.60 -15.39
N GLU A 144 4.83 6.82 -15.89
CA GLU A 144 5.28 7.18 -17.25
C GLU A 144 6.80 7.04 -17.46
N ALA A 145 7.59 7.02 -16.40
CA ALA A 145 9.01 6.68 -16.48
C ALA A 145 9.23 5.19 -16.79
N GLY A 146 8.22 4.35 -16.63
CA GLY A 146 8.28 2.89 -16.82
C GLY A 146 8.60 2.12 -15.56
N ILE A 147 8.54 2.77 -14.40
CA ILE A 147 8.70 2.10 -13.11
C ILE A 147 7.39 1.44 -12.71
N THR A 148 7.42 0.13 -12.52
CA THR A 148 6.30 -0.60 -11.91
C THR A 148 6.52 -0.75 -10.41
N PHE A 149 5.43 -0.86 -9.69
CA PHE A 149 5.45 -1.11 -8.26
C PHE A 149 4.42 -2.17 -7.89
N ALA A 150 4.82 -3.10 -7.03
CA ALA A 150 3.91 -4.03 -6.39
C ALA A 150 4.37 -4.35 -4.98
N VAL A 151 3.42 -4.55 -4.08
CA VAL A 151 3.69 -4.91 -2.69
C VAL A 151 3.27 -6.35 -2.42
N HIS A 152 4.11 -7.07 -1.67
CA HIS A 152 3.87 -8.43 -1.21
C HIS A 152 3.90 -8.47 0.30
N GLN A 153 2.94 -9.15 0.88
CA GLN A 153 2.80 -9.28 2.32
C GLN A 153 3.83 -10.26 2.88
N ASN A 154 4.51 -9.84 3.94
CA ASN A 154 5.37 -10.69 4.75
C ASN A 154 4.89 -10.69 6.21
N TYR A 155 4.89 -11.87 6.81
CA TYR A 155 4.57 -12.01 8.23
C TYR A 155 5.85 -12.00 9.06
N SER A 156 5.97 -11.02 9.94
CA SER A 156 7.14 -10.83 10.79
C SER A 156 6.75 -10.26 12.14
N ARG A 157 7.64 -10.43 13.13
CA ARG A 157 7.58 -9.73 14.41
C ARG A 157 8.24 -8.34 14.35
N ASP A 158 8.81 -7.97 13.22
CA ASP A 158 9.36 -6.64 13.01
C ASP A 158 8.23 -5.66 12.67
N ILE A 159 7.62 -5.15 13.72
CA ILE A 159 6.50 -4.22 13.69
C ILE A 159 6.84 -2.94 14.42
N SER A 160 6.26 -1.83 13.98
CA SER A 160 6.44 -0.51 14.57
C SER A 160 5.15 0.30 14.55
N LEU A 161 4.97 1.13 15.57
CA LEU A 161 3.87 2.10 15.65
C LEU A 161 4.15 3.39 14.86
N THR A 162 5.36 3.56 14.33
CA THR A 162 5.83 4.81 13.70
C THR A 162 6.13 4.66 12.22
N GLY A 163 5.66 3.59 11.59
CA GLY A 163 5.86 3.38 10.15
C GLY A 163 4.77 4.00 9.30
N VAL A 164 5.09 4.24 8.04
CA VAL A 164 4.15 4.74 7.03
C VAL A 164 3.26 3.59 6.53
N PRO A 165 1.95 3.78 6.32
CA PRO A 165 1.14 2.80 5.61
C PRO A 165 1.72 2.45 4.24
N MET A 166 1.82 1.15 3.93
CA MET A 166 2.54 0.67 2.74
C MET A 166 1.97 1.21 1.43
N VAL A 167 0.66 1.44 1.37
CA VAL A 167 -0.01 2.00 0.17
C VAL A 167 0.47 3.43 -0.13
N LEU A 168 0.78 4.22 0.89
CA LEU A 168 1.30 5.58 0.72
C LEU A 168 2.75 5.57 0.24
N ILE A 169 3.53 4.57 0.63
CA ILE A 169 4.91 4.40 0.14
C ILE A 169 4.90 4.08 -1.35
N GLY A 170 4.03 3.16 -1.78
CA GLY A 170 3.88 2.84 -3.19
C GLY A 170 3.40 4.01 -4.02
N GLU A 171 2.49 4.82 -3.48
CA GLU A 171 2.06 6.07 -4.12
C GLU A 171 3.24 7.02 -4.35
N MET A 172 4.11 7.20 -3.34
CA MET A 172 5.31 8.02 -3.48
C MET A 172 6.27 7.50 -4.55
N VAL A 173 6.44 6.18 -4.66
CA VAL A 173 7.25 5.59 -5.72
C VAL A 173 6.66 5.88 -7.10
N LEU A 174 5.35 5.69 -7.27
CA LEU A 174 4.69 5.94 -8.55
C LEU A 174 4.70 7.41 -8.96
N ARG A 175 4.60 8.34 -8.01
CA ARG A 175 4.63 9.77 -8.28
C ARG A 175 6.01 10.31 -8.61
N TYR A 176 7.08 9.78 -8.01
CA TYR A 176 8.37 10.49 -8.03
C TYR A 176 9.55 9.68 -8.54
N ALA A 177 9.47 8.35 -8.65
CA ALA A 177 10.61 7.56 -9.07
C ALA A 177 10.77 7.54 -10.59
N HIS A 178 11.88 8.04 -11.09
CA HIS A 178 12.25 7.97 -12.50
C HIS A 178 13.07 6.72 -12.85
N ASP A 179 13.67 6.08 -11.83
CA ASP A 179 14.42 4.84 -11.97
C ASP A 179 14.40 4.01 -10.67
N LEU A 180 15.06 2.82 -10.72
CA LEU A 180 15.09 1.92 -9.56
C LEU A 180 15.84 2.49 -8.37
N GLN A 181 16.85 3.35 -8.59
CA GLN A 181 17.60 3.95 -7.51
C GLN A 181 16.73 4.95 -6.74
N GLU A 182 16.03 5.85 -7.44
CA GLU A 182 15.10 6.79 -6.83
C GLU A 182 13.96 6.06 -6.10
N ALA A 183 13.45 4.97 -6.69
CA ALA A 183 12.45 4.13 -6.02
C ALA A 183 12.97 3.57 -4.69
N GLU A 184 14.19 3.04 -4.66
CA GLU A 184 14.81 2.56 -3.42
C GLU A 184 15.07 3.68 -2.40
N GLU A 185 15.46 4.86 -2.83
CA GLU A 185 15.66 6.01 -1.95
C GLU A 185 14.33 6.42 -1.27
N ILE A 186 13.22 6.39 -2.02
CA ILE A 186 11.88 6.60 -1.47
C ILE A 186 11.54 5.52 -0.44
N LEU A 187 11.78 4.24 -0.75
CA LEU A 187 11.56 3.13 0.18
C LEU A 187 12.43 3.25 1.44
N LYS A 188 13.66 3.71 1.32
CA LYS A 188 14.57 3.96 2.45
C LYS A 188 14.09 5.12 3.32
N LYS A 189 13.59 6.17 2.72
CA LYS A 189 13.10 7.37 3.40
C LYS A 189 11.78 7.12 4.13
N HIS A 190 10.86 6.37 3.52
CA HIS A 190 9.52 6.13 4.01
C HIS A 190 9.38 4.67 4.47
N ARG A 191 9.80 4.39 5.69
CA ARG A 191 9.79 3.04 6.25
C ARG A 191 8.38 2.58 6.62
N PRO A 192 7.96 1.37 6.23
CA PRO A 192 6.65 0.86 6.59
C PRO A 192 6.56 0.45 8.07
N ALA A 193 5.34 0.34 8.56
CA ALA A 193 5.07 -0.09 9.93
C ALA A 193 5.39 -1.58 10.15
N ASN A 194 5.38 -2.38 9.10
CA ASN A 194 5.57 -3.83 9.12
C ASN A 194 6.59 -4.24 8.06
N LEU A 195 6.94 -5.53 8.03
CA LEU A 195 7.76 -6.07 6.95
C LEU A 195 6.90 -6.28 5.70
N TRP A 196 7.35 -5.67 4.60
CA TRP A 196 6.80 -5.83 3.26
C TRP A 196 7.89 -6.13 2.25
N THR A 197 7.58 -6.90 1.21
CA THR A 197 8.44 -7.00 0.02
C THR A 197 7.85 -6.11 -1.06
N PHE A 198 8.63 -5.16 -1.53
CA PHE A 198 8.32 -4.30 -2.65
C PHE A 198 9.01 -4.83 -3.90
N VAL A 199 8.24 -5.15 -4.93
CA VAL A 199 8.78 -5.53 -6.23
C VAL A 199 8.66 -4.33 -7.14
N ILE A 200 9.82 -3.83 -7.58
CA ILE A 200 9.93 -2.68 -8.49
C ILE A 200 10.65 -3.11 -9.76
N THR A 201 10.17 -2.65 -10.90
CA THR A 201 10.84 -2.91 -12.19
C THR A 201 11.01 -1.63 -12.98
N ASP A 202 12.07 -1.55 -13.75
CA ASP A 202 12.25 -0.58 -14.81
C ASP A 202 12.01 -1.28 -16.15
N LEU A 203 10.82 -1.06 -16.71
CA LEU A 203 10.42 -1.68 -17.97
C LEU A 203 11.26 -1.22 -19.16
N LYS A 204 11.84 -0.02 -19.11
CA LYS A 204 12.66 0.54 -20.18
C LYS A 204 14.07 -0.03 -20.14
N LYS A 205 14.65 -0.19 -18.96
CA LYS A 205 16.00 -0.78 -18.78
C LYS A 205 15.98 -2.30 -18.75
N GLY A 206 14.82 -2.92 -18.49
CA GLY A 206 14.69 -4.37 -18.35
C GLY A 206 15.35 -4.89 -17.07
N GLU A 207 15.16 -4.16 -15.98
CA GLU A 207 15.70 -4.47 -14.65
C GLU A 207 14.57 -4.65 -13.65
N ALA A 208 14.78 -5.48 -12.64
CA ALA A 208 13.84 -5.70 -11.55
C ALA A 208 14.57 -5.85 -10.21
N ARG A 209 13.94 -5.42 -9.14
CA ARG A 209 14.42 -5.59 -7.77
C ARG A 209 13.27 -6.00 -6.86
N ALA A 210 13.56 -6.91 -5.94
CA ALA A 210 12.72 -7.22 -4.80
C ALA A 210 13.39 -6.66 -3.55
N VAL A 211 12.71 -5.76 -2.85
CA VAL A 211 13.22 -5.05 -1.69
C VAL A 211 12.38 -5.40 -0.47
N GLU A 212 12.97 -6.06 0.49
CA GLU A 212 12.34 -6.25 1.80
C GLU A 212 12.60 -5.03 2.68
N SER A 213 11.55 -4.43 3.18
CA SER A 213 11.64 -3.24 4.03
C SER A 213 10.67 -3.31 5.19
N SER A 214 11.16 -2.90 6.35
CA SER A 214 10.39 -2.71 7.58
C SER A 214 10.80 -1.38 8.23
N SER A 215 10.25 -1.10 9.39
CA SER A 215 10.67 0.09 10.15
C SER A 215 12.15 0.05 10.58
N ARG A 216 12.74 -1.15 10.70
CA ARG A 216 14.10 -1.38 11.22
C ARG A 216 15.09 -1.87 10.17
N HIS A 217 14.62 -2.60 9.16
CA HIS A 217 15.46 -3.29 8.18
C HIS A 217 15.13 -2.82 6.75
N PHE A 218 16.18 -2.86 5.92
CA PHE A 218 16.08 -2.54 4.49
C PHE A 218 17.10 -3.38 3.71
#